data_fd468e558f8fb4b76a8c3c2be1fec06b
#
_entry.id   fd468e558f8fb4b76a8c3c2be1fec06b
#
_cell.length_a   1.000
_cell.length_b   1.000
_cell.length_c   1.000
_cell.angle_alpha   90.00
_cell.angle_beta   90.00
_cell.angle_gamma   90.00
#
_symmetry.space_group_name_H-M   'P 1'
#
loop_
_entity.id
_entity.type
_entity.pdbx_description
1 polymer ?
#
loop_
_entity_poly.entity_id
_entity_poly.type
_entity_poly.pdbx_seq_one_letter_code
_entity_poly.pdbx_strand_id
1 'polypeptide(L)'
;GKNVLGTGWRIWNIAAFTTFLSCFTKLSVKSSKAAKLFNAVHKAQVSWKRIKPLMKREEEKAESKASAGNVIQADKAAVKELEVNKLGFRYPNMADDEKIFEKISFKAQPGQMIGITGPVACGKSTFGKVFLCEYPYDGSIKLDGRELSQLTDVERAGMIGYLGHDTELFADTIKNNILLGDDSDEKELLGKVCFDGEVAAMEAGVNTMVGTGGVRLSGGQAQRL
;
A
#
# COMPACT_ATOMS: atom_id res chain seq x y z
N GLY A 1 49.91 19.17 45.98
CA GLY A 1 48.71 19.32 46.75
C GLY A 1 48.50 18.13 47.69
N LYS A 2 48.31 18.36 48.96
CA LYS A 2 47.97 17.32 49.91
C LYS A 2 46.53 16.86 49.62
N ASN A 3 46.34 15.58 49.55
CA ASN A 3 45.01 14.97 49.47
C ASN A 3 44.21 15.33 50.73
N VAL A 4 42.99 15.78 50.60
CA VAL A 4 42.07 16.18 51.67
C VAL A 4 41.77 15.05 52.66
N LEU A 5 42.05 13.80 52.32
CA LEU A 5 41.77 12.62 53.14
C LEU A 5 43.01 12.01 53.82
N GLY A 6 44.17 12.62 53.75
CA GLY A 6 45.37 12.20 54.49
C GLY A 6 45.97 10.86 54.07
N THR A 7 45.42 10.15 53.12
CA THR A 7 45.94 8.89 52.55
C THR A 7 46.83 9.24 51.36
N GLY A 8 48.09 8.89 51.44
CA GLY A 8 49.14 9.31 50.53
C GLY A 8 48.88 8.96 49.09
N TRP A 9 48.40 9.96 48.35
CA TRP A 9 48.45 9.91 46.91
C TRP A 9 49.91 10.16 46.49
N ARG A 10 50.40 9.30 45.61
CA ARG A 10 51.70 9.53 44.99
C ARG A 10 51.73 10.94 44.38
N ILE A 11 52.85 11.62 44.62
CA ILE A 11 53.09 12.97 44.04
C ILE A 11 52.92 12.83 42.51
N TRP A 12 52.01 13.60 41.96
CA TRP A 12 51.84 13.69 40.53
C TRP A 12 53.15 14.22 39.89
N ASN A 13 53.79 13.39 39.10
CA ASN A 13 54.88 13.82 38.26
C ASN A 13 54.36 14.06 36.84
N ILE A 14 55.16 14.70 35.99
CA ILE A 14 54.85 15.03 34.62
C ILE A 14 54.39 13.77 33.84
N ALA A 15 55.05 12.62 34.05
CA ALA A 15 54.73 11.37 33.39
C ALA A 15 53.34 10.85 33.79
N ALA A 16 52.95 10.95 35.05
CA ALA A 16 51.62 10.58 35.51
C ALA A 16 50.51 11.50 34.92
N PHE A 17 50.80 12.79 34.84
CA PHE A 17 49.90 13.78 34.23
C PHE A 17 49.70 13.52 32.75
N THR A 18 50.76 13.30 31.98
CA THR A 18 50.66 13.01 30.56
C THR A 18 49.94 11.71 30.24
N THR A 19 50.14 10.67 31.09
CA THR A 19 49.42 9.42 30.98
C THR A 19 47.92 9.61 31.24
N PHE A 20 47.58 10.37 32.29
CA PHE A 20 46.18 10.70 32.61
C PHE A 20 45.53 11.43 31.44
N LEU A 21 46.18 12.47 30.90
CA LEU A 21 45.64 13.24 29.78
C LEU A 21 45.45 12.38 28.53
N SER A 22 46.41 11.49 28.22
CA SER A 22 46.30 10.54 27.12
C SER A 22 45.14 9.55 27.29
N CYS A 23 44.95 9.02 28.51
CA CYS A 23 43.82 8.16 28.80
C CYS A 23 42.48 8.90 28.69
N PHE A 24 42.42 10.13 29.19
CA PHE A 24 41.22 10.96 29.13
C PHE A 24 40.82 11.28 27.68
N THR A 25 41.76 11.70 26.83
CA THR A 25 41.50 11.98 25.41
C THR A 25 41.05 10.72 24.67
N LYS A 26 41.71 9.56 24.91
CA LYS A 26 41.28 8.27 24.32
C LYS A 26 39.86 7.88 24.75
N LEU A 27 39.52 8.08 26.03
CA LEU A 27 38.17 7.81 26.54
C LEU A 27 37.14 8.72 25.92
N SER A 28 37.42 10.01 25.80
CA SER A 28 36.54 11.00 25.18
C SER A 28 36.23 10.66 23.71
N VAL A 29 37.27 10.30 22.92
CA VAL A 29 37.09 9.88 21.53
C VAL A 29 36.26 8.60 21.41
N LYS A 30 36.52 7.62 22.28
CA LYS A 30 35.72 6.36 22.30
C LYS A 30 34.28 6.60 22.70
N SER A 31 34.02 7.47 23.69
CA SER A 31 32.68 7.84 24.10
C SER A 31 31.88 8.55 22.97
N SER A 32 32.55 9.43 22.22
CA SER A 32 31.94 10.09 21.06
C SER A 32 31.57 9.09 19.97
N LYS A 33 32.43 8.10 19.70
CA LYS A 33 32.13 7.00 18.76
C LYS A 33 30.96 6.14 19.24
N ALA A 34 30.88 5.83 20.53
CA ALA A 34 29.77 5.09 21.11
C ALA A 34 28.44 5.84 20.95
N ALA A 35 28.41 7.15 21.17
CA ALA A 35 27.23 7.98 20.95
C ALA A 35 26.74 7.96 19.48
N LYS A 36 27.69 8.01 18.52
CA LYS A 36 27.35 7.90 17.09
C LYS A 36 26.75 6.53 16.76
N LEU A 37 27.28 5.45 17.34
CA LEU A 37 26.74 4.11 17.15
C LEU A 37 25.32 4.01 17.73
N PHE A 38 25.07 4.56 18.90
CA PHE A 38 23.74 4.60 19.52
C PHE A 38 22.72 5.29 18.61
N ASN A 39 23.09 6.44 18.05
CA ASN A 39 22.23 7.16 17.11
C ASN A 39 21.97 6.35 15.82
N ALA A 40 22.95 5.63 15.31
CA ALA A 40 22.80 4.76 14.14
C ALA A 40 21.83 3.59 14.44
N VAL A 41 21.96 2.95 15.59
CA VAL A 41 21.05 1.88 16.03
C VAL A 41 19.62 2.41 16.19
N HIS A 42 19.47 3.59 16.80
CA HIS A 42 18.13 4.19 16.96
C HIS A 42 17.47 4.51 15.62
N LYS A 43 18.20 5.08 14.67
CA LYS A 43 17.72 5.31 13.30
C LYS A 43 17.33 3.99 12.63
N ALA A 44 18.14 2.97 12.77
CA ALA A 44 17.83 1.64 12.22
C ALA A 44 16.55 1.05 12.84
N GLN A 45 16.35 1.18 14.14
CA GLN A 45 15.13 0.73 14.81
C GLN A 45 13.87 1.47 14.30
N VAL A 46 13.96 2.78 14.12
CA VAL A 46 12.84 3.58 13.57
C VAL A 46 12.52 3.14 12.14
N SER A 47 13.54 2.95 11.31
CA SER A 47 13.37 2.46 9.93
C SER A 47 12.78 1.05 9.92
N TRP A 48 13.25 0.17 10.79
CA TRP A 48 12.73 -1.19 10.93
C TRP A 48 11.26 -1.23 11.34
N LYS A 49 10.85 -0.37 12.28
CA LYS A 49 9.44 -0.26 12.67
C LYS A 49 8.52 0.15 11.51
N ARG A 50 9.03 0.91 10.54
CA ARG A 50 8.29 1.30 9.34
C ARG A 50 8.22 0.18 8.29
N ILE A 51 9.28 -0.58 8.14
CA ILE A 51 9.39 -1.65 7.13
C ILE A 51 8.71 -2.94 7.59
N LYS A 52 8.82 -3.28 8.88
CA LYS A 52 8.29 -4.53 9.44
C LYS A 52 6.82 -4.81 9.12
N PRO A 53 5.87 -3.84 9.17
CA PRO A 53 4.48 -4.08 8.80
C PRO A 53 4.30 -4.46 7.32
N LEU A 54 5.13 -3.88 6.43
CA LEU A 54 5.10 -4.19 5.00
C LEU A 54 5.61 -5.61 4.73
N MET A 55 6.68 -6.03 5.40
CA MET A 55 7.21 -7.39 5.28
C MET A 55 6.24 -8.45 5.82
N LYS A 56 5.58 -8.19 6.96
CA LYS A 56 4.55 -9.09 7.48
C LYS A 56 3.40 -9.30 6.50
N ARG A 57 2.97 -8.23 5.84
CA ARG A 57 1.92 -8.31 4.82
C ARG A 57 2.35 -9.15 3.61
N GLU A 58 3.64 -9.15 3.28
CA GLU A 58 4.20 -10.00 2.22
C GLU A 58 4.32 -11.47 2.64
N GLU A 59 4.72 -11.73 3.88
CA GLU A 59 4.81 -13.09 4.44
C GLU A 59 3.43 -13.73 4.53
N GLU A 60 2.42 -13.02 5.04
CA GLU A 60 1.03 -13.45 5.09
C GLU A 60 0.46 -13.72 3.68
N LYS A 61 0.84 -12.90 2.68
CA LYS A 61 0.50 -13.13 1.27
C LYS A 61 1.24 -14.33 0.67
N ALA A 62 2.48 -14.57 1.04
CA ALA A 62 3.27 -15.70 0.57
C ALA A 62 2.74 -17.02 1.16
N GLU A 63 2.36 -17.04 2.44
CA GLU A 63 1.71 -18.18 3.08
C GLU A 63 0.33 -18.46 2.49
N SER A 64 -0.45 -17.42 2.21
CA SER A 64 -1.72 -17.49 1.48
C SER A 64 -1.53 -18.03 0.05
N LYS A 65 -0.46 -17.62 -0.65
CA LYS A 65 -0.12 -18.17 -1.98
C LYS A 65 0.35 -19.63 -1.91
N ALA A 66 1.10 -20.00 -0.88
CA ALA A 66 1.53 -21.39 -0.68
C ALA A 66 0.36 -22.33 -0.33
N SER A 67 -0.65 -21.83 0.39
CA SER A 67 -1.91 -22.55 0.62
C SER A 67 -2.82 -22.55 -0.59
N ALA A 68 -2.69 -21.60 -1.49
CA ALA A 68 -3.41 -21.50 -2.77
C ALA A 68 -2.70 -22.25 -3.91
N GLY A 69 -2.03 -23.34 -3.60
CA GLY A 69 -1.33 -24.22 -4.54
C GLY A 69 -2.23 -24.91 -5.61
N ASN A 70 -3.47 -24.50 -5.71
CA ASN A 70 -4.30 -24.56 -6.90
C ASN A 70 -4.74 -23.13 -7.17
N VAL A 71 -4.12 -22.47 -8.13
CA VAL A 71 -4.81 -21.41 -8.86
C VAL A 71 -6.09 -22.07 -9.35
N ILE A 72 -7.15 -21.92 -8.59
CA ILE A 72 -8.48 -22.08 -9.11
C ILE A 72 -8.48 -21.08 -10.26
N GLN A 73 -8.34 -21.57 -11.50
CA GLN A 73 -8.96 -20.88 -12.62
C GLN A 73 -10.34 -20.58 -12.07
N ALA A 74 -10.53 -19.34 -11.62
CA ALA A 74 -11.85 -18.90 -11.24
C ALA A 74 -12.67 -19.22 -12.47
N ASP A 75 -13.45 -20.29 -12.38
CA ASP A 75 -14.47 -20.54 -13.38
C ASP A 75 -15.11 -19.21 -13.59
N LYS A 76 -15.09 -18.69 -14.81
CA LYS A 76 -15.73 -17.43 -15.20
C LYS A 76 -17.26 -17.59 -15.09
N ALA A 77 -17.70 -18.27 -14.03
CA ALA A 77 -19.08 -18.32 -13.64
C ALA A 77 -19.46 -16.90 -13.24
N ALA A 78 -20.19 -16.24 -14.13
CA ALA A 78 -20.69 -14.89 -13.90
C ALA A 78 -21.35 -14.85 -12.52
N VAL A 79 -20.95 -13.88 -11.68
CA VAL A 79 -21.59 -13.64 -10.38
C VAL A 79 -23.10 -13.54 -10.59
N LYS A 80 -23.85 -14.35 -9.86
CA LYS A 80 -25.32 -14.47 -10.03
C LYS A 80 -26.10 -13.48 -9.20
N GLU A 81 -25.58 -13.08 -8.05
CA GLU A 81 -26.25 -12.15 -7.15
C GLU A 81 -25.25 -11.41 -6.26
N LEU A 82 -25.49 -10.11 -6.11
CA LEU A 82 -24.87 -9.27 -5.09
C LEU A 82 -25.92 -8.94 -4.02
N GLU A 83 -25.65 -9.27 -2.76
CA GLU A 83 -26.49 -8.90 -1.63
C GLU A 83 -25.69 -8.02 -0.66
N VAL A 84 -26.20 -6.83 -0.40
CA VAL A 84 -25.68 -5.90 0.61
C VAL A 84 -26.73 -5.76 1.72
N ASN A 85 -26.34 -6.02 2.96
CA ASN A 85 -27.25 -6.00 4.10
C ASN A 85 -26.71 -5.16 5.25
N LYS A 86 -27.42 -4.09 5.59
CA LYS A 86 -27.12 -3.15 6.68
C LYS A 86 -25.66 -2.65 6.66
N LEU A 87 -25.13 -2.43 5.47
CA LEU A 87 -23.77 -1.96 5.28
C LEU A 87 -23.59 -0.60 5.94
N GLY A 88 -22.57 -0.51 6.80
CA GLY A 88 -22.11 0.72 7.41
C GLY A 88 -20.60 0.84 7.30
N PHE A 89 -20.10 2.06 7.28
CA PHE A 89 -18.66 2.29 7.17
C PHE A 89 -18.21 3.55 7.89
N ARG A 90 -17.06 3.44 8.54
CA ARG A 90 -16.27 4.55 9.08
C ARG A 90 -14.78 4.31 8.86
N TYR A 91 -14.00 5.36 8.74
CA TYR A 91 -12.54 5.21 8.73
C TYR A 91 -12.00 4.97 10.16
N PRO A 92 -10.90 4.23 10.32
CA PRO A 92 -10.32 3.94 11.64
C PRO A 92 -9.95 5.17 12.48
N ASN A 93 -9.76 6.33 11.84
CA ASN A 93 -9.36 7.58 12.48
C ASN A 93 -10.55 8.47 12.89
N MET A 94 -11.79 8.04 12.64
CA MET A 94 -13.00 8.78 13.00
C MET A 94 -13.49 8.38 14.39
N ALA A 95 -14.23 9.26 15.05
CA ALA A 95 -14.86 8.95 16.32
C ALA A 95 -15.88 7.82 16.16
N ASP A 96 -16.18 7.10 17.27
CA ASP A 96 -17.02 5.91 17.23
C ASP A 96 -18.49 6.19 16.82
N ASP A 97 -18.95 7.40 17.02
CA ASP A 97 -20.28 7.90 16.66
C ASP A 97 -20.35 8.51 15.25
N GLU A 98 -19.21 8.74 14.59
CA GLU A 98 -19.15 9.28 13.23
C GLU A 98 -19.08 8.16 12.19
N LYS A 99 -20.14 8.00 11.39
CA LYS A 99 -20.17 7.09 10.25
C LYS A 99 -20.28 7.86 8.95
N ILE A 100 -19.58 7.39 7.92
CA ILE A 100 -19.69 7.94 6.57
C ILE A 100 -21.07 7.60 5.98
N PHE A 101 -21.50 6.36 6.18
CA PHE A 101 -22.84 5.87 5.87
C PHE A 101 -23.19 4.68 6.76
N GLU A 102 -24.48 4.42 6.91
CA GLU A 102 -24.97 3.28 7.69
C GLU A 102 -26.27 2.70 7.10
N LYS A 103 -26.53 1.42 7.43
CA LYS A 103 -27.78 0.71 7.12
C LYS A 103 -28.14 0.64 5.64
N ILE A 104 -27.14 0.68 4.75
CA ILE A 104 -27.38 0.51 3.31
C ILE A 104 -27.70 -0.96 3.05
N SER A 105 -28.83 -1.23 2.40
CA SER A 105 -29.22 -2.59 2.02
C SER A 105 -29.84 -2.59 0.63
N PHE A 106 -29.37 -3.48 -0.21
CA PHE A 106 -29.91 -3.72 -1.55
C PHE A 106 -29.47 -5.08 -2.08
N LYS A 107 -30.10 -5.53 -3.16
CA LYS A 107 -29.69 -6.68 -3.94
C LYS A 107 -29.55 -6.28 -5.39
N ALA A 108 -28.62 -6.92 -6.08
CA ALA A 108 -28.42 -6.73 -7.52
C ALA A 108 -28.20 -8.07 -8.21
N GLN A 109 -28.76 -8.16 -9.41
CA GLN A 109 -28.61 -9.30 -10.30
C GLN A 109 -27.70 -8.96 -11.49
N PRO A 110 -27.18 -9.95 -12.21
CA PRO A 110 -26.35 -9.73 -13.39
C PRO A 110 -27.00 -8.79 -14.39
N GLY A 111 -26.21 -7.89 -14.96
CA GLY A 111 -26.66 -6.92 -15.94
C GLY A 111 -27.36 -5.69 -15.36
N GLN A 112 -27.61 -5.63 -14.06
CA GLN A 112 -28.17 -4.44 -13.42
C GLN A 112 -27.11 -3.36 -13.23
N MET A 113 -27.48 -2.11 -13.47
CA MET A 113 -26.70 -0.92 -13.15
C MET A 113 -27.30 -0.24 -11.91
N ILE A 114 -26.46 0.02 -10.91
CA ILE A 114 -26.85 0.70 -9.70
C ILE A 114 -26.26 2.09 -9.67
N GLY A 115 -27.12 3.12 -9.76
CA GLY A 115 -26.71 4.51 -9.64
C GLY A 115 -26.60 4.94 -8.18
N ILE A 116 -25.44 5.49 -7.78
CA ILE A 116 -25.22 6.05 -6.45
C ILE A 116 -25.18 7.57 -6.56
N THR A 117 -26.14 8.24 -5.93
CA THR A 117 -26.27 9.70 -5.96
C THR A 117 -26.24 10.28 -4.54
N GLY A 118 -25.95 11.55 -4.43
CA GLY A 118 -25.92 12.26 -3.16
C GLY A 118 -25.04 13.51 -3.21
N PRO A 119 -25.05 14.34 -2.16
CA PRO A 119 -24.25 15.55 -2.06
C PRO A 119 -22.73 15.28 -2.21
N VAL A 120 -21.96 16.34 -2.42
CA VAL A 120 -20.50 16.25 -2.38
C VAL A 120 -20.07 15.81 -0.98
N ALA A 121 -19.04 14.95 -0.91
CA ALA A 121 -18.48 14.41 0.32
C ALA A 121 -19.39 13.49 1.16
N CYS A 122 -20.53 13.00 0.62
CA CYS A 122 -21.40 12.05 1.34
C CYS A 122 -20.91 10.58 1.31
N GLY A 123 -19.72 10.30 0.83
CA GLY A 123 -19.14 8.95 0.88
C GLY A 123 -19.35 8.07 -0.38
N LYS A 124 -19.80 8.62 -1.52
CA LYS A 124 -20.01 7.83 -2.76
C LYS A 124 -18.77 7.05 -3.19
N SER A 125 -17.62 7.71 -3.27
CA SER A 125 -16.35 7.07 -3.62
C SER A 125 -15.89 6.08 -2.55
N THR A 126 -16.13 6.40 -1.28
CA THR A 126 -15.87 5.50 -0.15
C THR A 126 -16.70 4.24 -0.24
N PHE A 127 -17.98 4.36 -0.64
CA PHE A 127 -18.86 3.21 -0.83
C PHE A 127 -18.28 2.21 -1.85
N GLY A 128 -17.78 2.68 -3.01
CA GLY A 128 -17.10 1.83 -3.99
C GLY A 128 -15.85 1.14 -3.41
N LYS A 129 -15.04 1.88 -2.63
CA LYS A 129 -13.82 1.34 -2.01
C LYS A 129 -14.08 0.28 -0.94
N VAL A 130 -15.23 0.29 -0.28
CA VAL A 130 -15.58 -0.72 0.73
C VAL A 130 -15.63 -2.12 0.13
N PHE A 131 -16.00 -2.27 -1.14
CA PHE A 131 -16.00 -3.56 -1.82
C PHE A 131 -14.58 -4.14 -2.04
N LEU A 132 -13.54 -3.31 -1.94
CA LEU A 132 -12.15 -3.78 -1.98
C LEU A 132 -11.70 -4.40 -0.64
N CYS A 133 -12.49 -4.23 0.43
CA CYS A 133 -12.17 -4.70 1.79
C CYS A 133 -10.80 -4.20 2.31
N GLU A 134 -10.39 -2.99 1.92
CA GLU A 134 -9.17 -2.36 2.45
C GLU A 134 -9.30 -2.03 3.93
N TYR A 135 -10.52 -1.76 4.37
CA TYR A 135 -10.89 -1.48 5.75
C TYR A 135 -12.07 -2.35 6.18
N PRO A 136 -12.19 -2.67 7.47
CA PRO A 136 -13.34 -3.38 7.99
C PRO A 136 -14.62 -2.53 7.85
N TYR A 137 -15.74 -3.17 7.62
CA TYR A 137 -17.07 -2.57 7.51
C TYR A 137 -18.07 -3.26 8.41
N ASP A 138 -19.16 -2.57 8.75
CA ASP A 138 -20.32 -3.12 9.48
C ASP A 138 -21.30 -3.72 8.48
N GLY A 139 -22.03 -4.76 8.89
CA GLY A 139 -23.01 -5.43 8.03
C GLY A 139 -22.42 -6.57 7.21
N SER A 140 -22.97 -6.83 6.03
CA SER A 140 -22.60 -7.96 5.19
C SER A 140 -22.66 -7.58 3.71
N ILE A 141 -21.65 -8.01 2.95
CA ILE A 141 -21.62 -7.95 1.49
C ILE A 141 -21.37 -9.36 0.98
N LYS A 142 -22.33 -9.92 0.25
CA LYS A 142 -22.21 -11.28 -0.30
C LYS A 142 -22.22 -11.25 -1.82
N LEU A 143 -21.31 -12.01 -2.41
CA LEU A 143 -21.29 -12.37 -3.82
C LEU A 143 -21.58 -13.87 -3.93
N ASP A 144 -22.68 -14.20 -4.57
CA ASP A 144 -23.17 -15.59 -4.70
C ASP A 144 -23.26 -16.33 -3.35
N GLY A 145 -23.74 -15.62 -2.31
CA GLY A 145 -23.85 -16.15 -0.96
C GLY A 145 -22.56 -16.20 -0.15
N ARG A 146 -21.40 -15.92 -0.75
CA ARG A 146 -20.10 -15.87 -0.07
C ARG A 146 -19.81 -14.47 0.47
N GLU A 147 -19.48 -14.38 1.74
CA GLU A 147 -19.16 -13.09 2.39
C GLU A 147 -17.84 -12.52 1.83
N LEU A 148 -17.90 -11.28 1.38
CA LEU A 148 -16.79 -10.64 0.68
C LEU A 148 -15.52 -10.48 1.56
N SER A 149 -15.71 -10.20 2.85
CA SER A 149 -14.62 -10.06 3.83
C SER A 149 -13.88 -11.38 4.11
N GLN A 150 -14.49 -12.53 3.78
CA GLN A 150 -13.90 -13.86 3.97
C GLN A 150 -13.16 -14.35 2.74
N LEU A 151 -13.31 -13.68 1.60
CA LEU A 151 -12.59 -14.02 0.39
C LEU A 151 -11.14 -13.54 0.47
N THR A 152 -10.24 -14.31 -0.11
CA THR A 152 -8.85 -13.90 -0.29
C THR A 152 -8.74 -12.71 -1.27
N ASP A 153 -7.64 -11.95 -1.20
CA ASP A 153 -7.40 -10.83 -2.11
C ASP A 153 -7.44 -11.28 -3.59
N VAL A 154 -6.94 -12.48 -3.88
CA VAL A 154 -6.93 -13.06 -5.24
C VAL A 154 -8.34 -13.37 -5.73
N GLU A 155 -9.17 -13.99 -4.88
CA GLU A 155 -10.57 -14.30 -5.21
C GLU A 155 -11.36 -13.01 -5.45
N ARG A 156 -11.19 -11.99 -4.59
CA ARG A 156 -11.83 -10.69 -4.76
C ARG A 156 -11.42 -10.00 -6.06
N ALA A 157 -10.12 -9.98 -6.36
CA ALA A 157 -9.61 -9.39 -7.61
C ALA A 157 -10.15 -10.08 -8.87
N GLY A 158 -10.45 -11.39 -8.79
CA GLY A 158 -11.09 -12.11 -9.86
C GLY A 158 -12.58 -11.83 -10.04
N MET A 159 -13.25 -11.27 -9.02
CA MET A 159 -14.71 -11.02 -9.01
C MET A 159 -15.07 -9.54 -9.13
N ILE A 160 -14.20 -8.63 -8.68
CA ILE A 160 -14.49 -7.20 -8.56
C ILE A 160 -13.47 -6.39 -9.33
N GLY A 161 -13.92 -5.66 -10.36
CA GLY A 161 -13.16 -4.59 -10.99
C GLY A 161 -13.53 -3.25 -10.36
N TYR A 162 -12.52 -2.47 -9.98
CA TYR A 162 -12.71 -1.13 -9.45
C TYR A 162 -11.97 -0.10 -10.29
N LEU A 163 -12.69 0.87 -10.81
CA LEU A 163 -12.13 2.02 -11.50
C LEU A 163 -12.30 3.26 -10.62
N GLY A 164 -11.19 3.79 -10.11
CA GLY A 164 -11.16 4.99 -9.30
C GLY A 164 -11.20 6.27 -10.15
N HIS A 165 -11.38 7.41 -9.47
CA HIS A 165 -11.33 8.72 -10.14
C HIS A 165 -9.87 9.12 -10.46
N ASP A 166 -8.94 8.79 -9.57
CA ASP A 166 -7.51 9.09 -9.73
C ASP A 166 -6.84 7.85 -10.35
N THR A 167 -6.38 8.00 -11.57
CA THR A 167 -5.67 6.94 -12.30
C THR A 167 -4.18 7.15 -12.13
N GLU A 168 -3.50 6.20 -11.51
CA GLU A 168 -2.05 6.17 -11.39
C GLU A 168 -1.46 5.27 -12.48
N LEU A 169 -0.52 5.80 -13.25
CA LEU A 169 0.21 5.06 -14.27
C LEU A 169 1.64 4.82 -13.81
N PHE A 170 2.14 3.64 -14.09
CA PHE A 170 3.56 3.36 -13.94
C PHE A 170 4.38 4.16 -14.95
N ALA A 171 5.57 4.61 -14.55
CA ALA A 171 6.54 5.26 -15.43
C ALA A 171 7.14 4.20 -16.38
N ASP A 172 6.36 3.75 -17.34
CA ASP A 172 6.69 2.69 -18.30
C ASP A 172 5.91 2.91 -19.61
N THR A 173 6.04 1.99 -20.56
CA THR A 173 5.32 2.04 -21.82
C THR A 173 3.82 1.82 -21.63
N ILE A 174 3.01 2.25 -22.59
CA ILE A 174 1.57 1.94 -22.66
C ILE A 174 1.37 0.43 -22.60
N LYS A 175 2.13 -0.33 -23.39
CA LYS A 175 2.08 -1.80 -23.38
C LYS A 175 2.28 -2.38 -21.98
N ASN A 176 3.31 -1.98 -21.26
CA ASN A 176 3.63 -2.51 -19.94
C ASN A 176 2.60 -2.09 -18.88
N ASN A 177 2.01 -0.90 -19.00
CA ASN A 177 0.91 -0.46 -18.15
C ASN A 177 -0.37 -1.29 -18.35
N ILE A 178 -0.64 -1.76 -19.58
CA ILE A 178 -1.81 -2.62 -19.89
C ILE A 178 -1.57 -4.05 -19.41
N LEU A 179 -0.44 -4.62 -19.78
CA LEU A 179 -0.20 -6.05 -19.58
C LEU A 179 0.23 -6.40 -18.16
N LEU A 180 0.94 -5.51 -17.45
CA LEU A 180 1.47 -5.74 -16.10
C LEU A 180 2.17 -7.10 -15.93
N GLY A 181 2.80 -7.60 -17.01
CA GLY A 181 3.47 -8.90 -17.05
C GLY A 181 2.59 -10.09 -17.49
N ASP A 182 1.36 -9.84 -17.94
CA ASP A 182 0.51 -10.84 -18.59
C ASP A 182 0.88 -11.01 -20.08
N ASP A 183 0.62 -12.17 -20.65
CA ASP A 183 0.86 -12.51 -22.05
C ASP A 183 -0.37 -12.24 -22.96
N SER A 184 -1.32 -11.40 -22.51
CA SER A 184 -2.50 -11.02 -23.27
C SER A 184 -2.14 -10.16 -24.49
N ASP A 185 -3.03 -10.13 -25.50
CA ASP A 185 -2.87 -9.26 -26.66
C ASP A 185 -3.27 -7.82 -26.33
N GLU A 186 -2.27 -6.92 -26.27
CA GLU A 186 -2.48 -5.50 -25.99
C GLU A 186 -3.38 -4.81 -27.01
N LYS A 187 -3.40 -5.28 -28.27
CA LYS A 187 -4.24 -4.69 -29.32
C LYS A 187 -5.73 -4.99 -29.11
N GLU A 188 -6.03 -6.23 -28.69
CA GLU A 188 -7.40 -6.61 -28.35
C GLU A 188 -7.92 -5.79 -27.18
N LEU A 189 -7.09 -5.59 -26.13
CA LEU A 189 -7.46 -4.82 -24.96
C LEU A 189 -7.67 -3.34 -25.31
N LEU A 190 -6.77 -2.74 -26.10
CA LEU A 190 -6.91 -1.35 -26.58
C LEU A 190 -8.18 -1.18 -27.42
N GLY A 191 -8.50 -2.12 -28.28
CA GLY A 191 -9.73 -2.10 -29.08
C GLY A 191 -11.00 -2.13 -28.23
N LYS A 192 -11.02 -2.90 -27.12
CA LYS A 192 -12.17 -2.95 -26.19
C LYS A 192 -12.48 -1.62 -25.52
N VAL A 193 -11.46 -0.79 -25.29
CA VAL A 193 -11.62 0.53 -24.67
C VAL A 193 -11.59 1.68 -25.68
N CYS A 194 -11.60 1.37 -26.98
CA CYS A 194 -11.56 2.34 -28.09
C CYS A 194 -10.37 3.33 -27.95
N PHE A 195 -9.19 2.81 -27.60
CA PHE A 195 -7.98 3.62 -27.42
C PHE A 195 -6.90 3.31 -28.47
N ASP A 196 -7.08 2.28 -29.27
CA ASP A 196 -6.19 1.80 -30.32
C ASP A 196 -5.84 2.88 -31.36
N GLY A 197 -6.84 3.65 -31.84
CA GLY A 197 -6.64 4.72 -32.80
C GLY A 197 -5.78 5.87 -32.27
N GLU A 198 -5.98 6.25 -31.01
CA GLU A 198 -5.18 7.31 -30.37
C GLU A 198 -3.74 6.85 -30.11
N VAL A 199 -3.56 5.61 -29.69
CA VAL A 199 -2.22 5.02 -29.48
C VAL A 199 -1.49 4.86 -30.81
N ALA A 200 -2.17 4.45 -31.89
CA ALA A 200 -1.57 4.35 -33.22
C ALA A 200 -1.10 5.71 -33.79
N ALA A 201 -1.74 6.81 -33.35
CA ALA A 201 -1.34 8.16 -33.73
C ALA A 201 -0.13 8.69 -32.94
N MET A 202 0.30 8.03 -31.87
CA MET A 202 1.49 8.40 -31.12
C MET A 202 2.75 7.94 -31.85
N GLU A 203 3.83 8.73 -31.77
CA GLU A 203 5.08 8.47 -32.49
C GLU A 203 5.68 7.08 -32.20
N ALA A 204 5.65 6.62 -30.93
CA ALA A 204 6.13 5.31 -30.54
C ALA A 204 5.00 4.26 -30.36
N GLY A 205 3.74 4.59 -30.69
CA GLY A 205 2.60 3.70 -30.56
C GLY A 205 2.49 3.11 -29.14
N VAL A 206 2.33 1.80 -29.02
CA VAL A 206 2.24 1.10 -27.72
C VAL A 206 3.50 1.17 -26.88
N ASN A 207 4.63 1.53 -27.48
CA ASN A 207 5.92 1.71 -26.79
C ASN A 207 6.11 3.15 -26.27
N THR A 208 5.10 4.00 -26.39
CA THR A 208 5.12 5.36 -25.85
C THR A 208 5.25 5.29 -24.32
N MET A 209 6.27 5.97 -23.78
CA MET A 209 6.47 6.09 -22.33
C MET A 209 5.42 7.03 -21.74
N VAL A 210 4.76 6.58 -20.65
CA VAL A 210 3.74 7.34 -19.93
C VAL A 210 4.07 7.40 -18.43
N GLY A 211 3.25 8.04 -17.64
CA GLY A 211 3.51 8.22 -16.20
C GLY A 211 4.55 9.30 -15.92
N THR A 212 5.28 9.18 -14.81
CA THR A 212 6.26 10.18 -14.39
C THR A 212 7.42 10.29 -15.37
N GLY A 213 7.53 11.45 -16.04
CA GLY A 213 8.59 11.72 -17.04
C GLY A 213 8.27 11.27 -18.46
N GLY A 214 7.12 10.65 -18.70
CA GLY A 214 6.63 10.25 -20.02
C GLY A 214 5.66 11.27 -20.62
N VAL A 215 4.98 10.85 -21.70
CA VAL A 215 3.93 11.64 -22.36
C VAL A 215 2.75 11.82 -21.39
N ARG A 216 2.25 13.05 -21.31
CA ARG A 216 1.12 13.38 -20.46
C ARG A 216 -0.20 13.00 -21.15
N LEU A 217 -0.86 11.98 -20.63
CA LEU A 217 -2.19 11.60 -21.08
C LEU A 217 -3.27 12.51 -20.48
N SER A 218 -4.37 12.70 -21.19
CA SER A 218 -5.57 13.31 -20.62
C SER A 218 -6.18 12.37 -19.56
N GLY A 219 -7.01 12.91 -18.65
CA GLY A 219 -7.68 12.09 -17.65
C GLY A 219 -8.48 10.93 -18.25
N GLY A 220 -9.21 11.16 -19.35
CA GLY A 220 -9.95 10.10 -20.04
C GLY A 220 -9.06 9.07 -20.75
N GLN A 221 -7.91 9.49 -21.28
CA GLN A 221 -6.90 8.56 -21.84
C GLN A 221 -6.28 7.69 -20.75
N ALA A 222 -5.91 8.31 -19.62
CA ALA A 222 -5.35 7.59 -18.48
C ALA A 222 -6.34 6.59 -17.86
N GLN A 223 -7.65 6.89 -17.87
CA GLN A 223 -8.68 5.96 -17.38
C GLN A 223 -8.95 4.78 -18.33
N ARG A 224 -8.67 4.94 -19.64
CA ARG A 224 -8.83 3.87 -20.63
C ARG A 224 -7.58 2.97 -20.71
N LEU A 225 -6.47 3.45 -20.21
CA LEU A 225 -5.23 2.71 -20.05
C LEU A 225 -5.20 1.90 -18.76
#